data_62ac879119bf53486af252e7f03b7b64
#
_entry.id   62ac879119bf53486af252e7f03b7b64
#
_cell.length_a   1.000
_cell.length_b   1.000
_cell.length_c   1.000
_cell.angle_alpha   90.00
_cell.angle_beta   90.00
_cell.angle_gamma   90.00
#
_symmetry.space_group_name_H-M   'P 1'
#
loop_
_entity.id
_entity.type
_entity.pdbx_description
1 polymer ?
#
loop_
_entity_poly.entity_id
_entity_poly.type
_entity_poly.pdbx_seq_one_letter_code
_entity_poly.pdbx_strand_id
1 'polypeptide(L)'
;AVVAHREPLLAAHAALVVPTVPEANAADAQHAVEKAGKAFAGWNHTPVAERAATLRRAADAMQQQLPRLCALLVKEAHKGWSDAVSEVREAIDFLRYYANDAERVMAPQTLPGPTGESNTLRLEGRGAWVCISPWNFPLAIFTGQVAAALVTGNTVLAKPAEQTPAIALEAVKLLHAAGVPAD
;
A
#
# COMPACT_ATOMS: atom_id res chain seq x y z
N ALA A 1 -14.55 -26.48 3.50
CA ALA A 1 -14.01 -25.13 3.36
C ALA A 1 -12.49 -25.13 3.12
N VAL A 2 -11.69 -25.86 3.90
CA VAL A 2 -10.20 -25.85 3.79
C VAL A 2 -9.72 -26.43 2.45
N VAL A 3 -10.36 -27.47 1.91
CA VAL A 3 -9.96 -28.13 0.66
C VAL A 3 -10.20 -27.24 -0.56
N ALA A 4 -11.28 -26.47 -0.59
CA ALA A 4 -11.63 -25.60 -1.72
C ALA A 4 -10.62 -24.46 -1.97
N HIS A 5 -9.84 -24.06 -0.95
CA HIS A 5 -8.81 -23.03 -1.07
C HIS A 5 -7.40 -23.57 -1.33
N ARG A 6 -7.20 -24.88 -1.14
CA ARG A 6 -5.88 -25.51 -1.28
C ARG A 6 -5.43 -25.60 -2.75
N GLU A 7 -6.32 -26.04 -3.63
CA GLU A 7 -6.01 -26.22 -5.05
C GLU A 7 -5.51 -24.94 -5.73
N PRO A 8 -6.21 -23.79 -5.61
CA PRO A 8 -5.73 -22.53 -6.20
C PRO A 8 -4.35 -22.11 -5.67
N LEU A 9 -4.05 -22.33 -4.39
CA LEU A 9 -2.75 -21.99 -3.78
C LEU A 9 -1.63 -22.85 -4.38
N LEU A 10 -1.84 -24.16 -4.50
CA LEU A 10 -0.85 -25.09 -5.07
C LEU A 10 -0.64 -24.84 -6.55
N ALA A 11 -1.70 -24.58 -7.31
CA ALA A 11 -1.62 -24.25 -8.74
C ALA A 11 -0.83 -22.94 -8.95
N ALA A 12 -1.12 -21.90 -8.17
CA ALA A 12 -0.40 -20.64 -8.25
C ALA A 12 1.09 -20.83 -7.90
N HIS A 13 1.40 -21.61 -6.88
CA HIS A 13 2.78 -21.91 -6.51
C HIS A 13 3.52 -22.68 -7.61
N ALA A 14 2.91 -23.69 -8.21
CA ALA A 14 3.54 -24.45 -9.29
C ALA A 14 3.87 -23.58 -10.50
N ALA A 15 2.97 -22.68 -10.88
CA ALA A 15 3.11 -21.82 -12.05
C ALA A 15 4.01 -20.59 -11.82
N LEU A 16 4.24 -20.18 -10.55
CA LEU A 16 4.95 -18.95 -10.25
C LEU A 16 6.46 -19.08 -10.46
N VAL A 17 7.02 -18.15 -11.23
CA VAL A 17 8.45 -17.83 -11.23
C VAL A 17 8.62 -16.51 -10.48
N VAL A 18 9.51 -16.49 -9.48
CA VAL A 18 9.80 -15.25 -8.73
C VAL A 18 10.53 -14.29 -9.66
N PRO A 19 10.00 -13.10 -9.91
CA PRO A 19 10.64 -12.14 -10.80
C PRO A 19 11.92 -11.56 -10.17
N THR A 20 12.92 -11.32 -10.99
CA THR A 20 14.08 -10.52 -10.58
C THR A 20 13.69 -9.05 -10.52
N VAL A 21 14.03 -8.38 -9.42
CA VAL A 21 13.83 -6.94 -9.24
C VAL A 21 15.19 -6.26 -9.32
N PRO A 22 15.36 -5.26 -10.22
CA PRO A 22 16.62 -4.51 -10.31
C PRO A 22 16.91 -3.74 -9.03
N GLU A 23 18.17 -3.67 -8.65
CA GLU A 23 18.61 -2.81 -7.56
C GLU A 23 18.67 -1.35 -8.02
N ALA A 24 18.18 -0.44 -7.18
CA ALA A 24 18.24 0.99 -7.41
C ALA A 24 19.58 1.55 -6.93
N ASN A 25 20.12 2.52 -7.66
CA ASN A 25 21.32 3.26 -7.29
C ASN A 25 20.96 4.64 -6.68
N ALA A 26 21.97 5.43 -6.30
CA ALA A 26 21.77 6.74 -5.70
C ALA A 26 21.06 7.75 -6.64
N ALA A 27 21.29 7.65 -7.96
CA ALA A 27 20.63 8.52 -8.92
C ALA A 27 19.16 8.17 -9.06
N ASP A 28 18.79 6.87 -9.02
CA ASP A 28 17.40 6.42 -9.01
C ASP A 28 16.67 6.93 -7.76
N ALA A 29 17.33 6.86 -6.59
CA ALA A 29 16.77 7.36 -5.34
C ALA A 29 16.53 8.89 -5.40
N GLN A 30 17.50 9.66 -5.92
CA GLN A 30 17.35 11.11 -6.09
C GLN A 30 16.20 11.44 -7.04
N HIS A 31 16.10 10.74 -8.17
CA HIS A 31 15.02 10.91 -9.12
C HIS A 31 13.64 10.59 -8.51
N ALA A 32 13.55 9.53 -7.71
CA ALA A 32 12.31 9.16 -7.02
C ALA A 32 11.87 10.25 -6.03
N VAL A 33 12.80 10.85 -5.26
CA VAL A 33 12.51 11.98 -4.36
C VAL A 33 11.95 13.18 -5.13
N GLU A 34 12.56 13.51 -6.26
CA GLU A 34 12.11 14.64 -7.10
C GLU A 34 10.70 14.39 -7.69
N LYS A 35 10.43 13.18 -8.18
CA LYS A 35 9.12 12.77 -8.66
C LYS A 35 8.06 12.85 -7.57
N ALA A 36 8.34 12.25 -6.41
CA ALA A 36 7.43 12.27 -5.27
C ALA A 36 7.11 13.72 -4.81
N GLY A 37 8.12 14.59 -4.81
CA GLY A 37 7.93 16.01 -4.49
C GLY A 37 7.03 16.74 -5.49
N LYS A 38 7.19 16.47 -6.79
CA LYS A 38 6.36 17.06 -7.86
C LYS A 38 4.91 16.56 -7.82
N ALA A 39 4.71 15.27 -7.55
CA ALA A 39 3.39 14.64 -7.51
C ALA A 39 2.58 15.01 -6.26
N PHE A 40 3.23 15.43 -5.18
CA PHE A 40 2.62 15.67 -3.88
C PHE A 40 1.40 16.59 -3.94
N ALA A 41 1.51 17.75 -4.58
CA ALA A 41 0.41 18.72 -4.60
C ALA A 41 -0.86 18.13 -5.23
N GLY A 42 -0.74 17.42 -6.37
CA GLY A 42 -1.86 16.79 -7.04
C GLY A 42 -2.53 15.72 -6.19
N TRP A 43 -1.74 14.82 -5.59
CA TRP A 43 -2.29 13.77 -4.75
C TRP A 43 -2.89 14.29 -3.44
N ASN A 44 -2.27 15.28 -2.80
CA ASN A 44 -2.79 15.90 -1.58
C ASN A 44 -4.13 16.62 -1.81
N HIS A 45 -4.33 17.24 -2.99
CA HIS A 45 -5.61 17.87 -3.35
C HIS A 45 -6.71 16.88 -3.73
N THR A 46 -6.38 15.62 -4.02
CA THR A 46 -7.37 14.58 -4.27
C THR A 46 -8.22 14.39 -3.00
N PRO A 47 -9.56 14.42 -3.07
CA PRO A 47 -10.41 14.26 -1.90
C PRO A 47 -10.10 12.98 -1.13
N VAL A 48 -10.15 13.03 0.22
CA VAL A 48 -9.85 11.86 1.07
C VAL A 48 -10.72 10.66 0.72
N ALA A 49 -11.99 10.88 0.37
CA ALA A 49 -12.92 9.81 -0.03
C ALA A 49 -12.45 9.09 -1.32
N GLU A 50 -11.85 9.81 -2.27
CA GLU A 50 -11.31 9.22 -3.49
C GLU A 50 -10.02 8.42 -3.21
N ARG A 51 -9.13 8.96 -2.36
CA ARG A 51 -7.93 8.23 -1.91
C ARG A 51 -8.32 6.97 -1.14
N ALA A 52 -9.31 7.05 -0.25
CA ALA A 52 -9.85 5.90 0.47
C ALA A 52 -10.48 4.86 -0.48
N ALA A 53 -11.26 5.30 -1.47
CA ALA A 53 -11.82 4.42 -2.49
C ALA A 53 -10.71 3.70 -3.30
N THR A 54 -9.61 4.40 -3.60
CA THR A 54 -8.44 3.81 -4.27
C THR A 54 -7.84 2.67 -3.43
N LEU A 55 -7.65 2.87 -2.12
CA LEU A 55 -7.15 1.80 -1.25
C LEU A 55 -8.11 0.62 -1.14
N ARG A 56 -9.43 0.86 -1.12
CA ARG A 56 -10.42 -0.24 -1.13
C ARG A 56 -10.35 -1.05 -2.42
N ARG A 57 -10.18 -0.41 -3.58
CA ARG A 57 -9.96 -1.13 -4.86
C ARG A 57 -8.67 -1.94 -4.84
N ALA A 58 -7.59 -1.41 -4.25
CA ALA A 58 -6.34 -2.16 -4.08
C ALA A 58 -6.53 -3.38 -3.16
N ALA A 59 -7.28 -3.24 -2.07
CA ALA A 59 -7.63 -4.34 -1.18
C ALA A 59 -8.40 -5.46 -1.91
N ASP A 60 -9.37 -5.08 -2.74
CA ASP A 60 -10.15 -6.04 -3.54
C ASP A 60 -9.29 -6.72 -4.60
N ALA A 61 -8.36 -5.99 -5.23
CA ALA A 61 -7.39 -6.56 -6.17
C ALA A 61 -6.43 -7.55 -5.47
N MET A 62 -5.93 -7.23 -4.28
CA MET A 62 -5.12 -8.16 -3.47
C MET A 62 -5.92 -9.41 -3.09
N GLN A 63 -7.19 -9.26 -2.71
CA GLN A 63 -8.08 -10.38 -2.40
C GLN A 63 -8.26 -11.32 -3.60
N GLN A 64 -8.41 -10.78 -4.79
CA GLN A 64 -8.51 -11.57 -6.03
C GLN A 64 -7.20 -12.29 -6.36
N GLN A 65 -6.06 -11.68 -6.03
CA GLN A 65 -4.73 -12.23 -6.27
C GLN A 65 -4.15 -13.03 -5.08
N LEU A 66 -4.96 -13.31 -4.04
CA LEU A 66 -4.52 -14.00 -2.83
C LEU A 66 -3.69 -15.26 -3.11
N PRO A 67 -4.08 -16.20 -4.01
CA PRO A 67 -3.28 -17.38 -4.27
C PRO A 67 -1.89 -17.05 -4.82
N ARG A 68 -1.77 -16.07 -5.72
CA ARG A 68 -0.51 -15.63 -6.30
C ARG A 68 0.39 -14.96 -5.27
N LEU A 69 -0.16 -14.08 -4.44
CA LEU A 69 0.57 -13.39 -3.38
C LEU A 69 1.07 -14.38 -2.32
N CYS A 70 0.24 -15.35 -1.90
CA CYS A 70 0.68 -16.42 -1.01
C CYS A 70 1.80 -17.25 -1.61
N ALA A 71 1.69 -17.63 -2.88
CA ALA A 71 2.72 -18.39 -3.57
C ALA A 71 4.05 -17.63 -3.62
N LEU A 72 4.00 -16.31 -3.81
CA LEU A 72 5.18 -15.46 -3.83
C LEU A 72 5.83 -15.36 -2.43
N LEU A 73 5.03 -15.17 -1.37
CA LEU A 73 5.52 -15.18 0.01
C LEU A 73 6.17 -16.52 0.39
N VAL A 74 5.61 -17.64 -0.05
CA VAL A 74 6.20 -18.97 0.18
C VAL A 74 7.53 -19.12 -0.55
N LYS A 75 7.62 -18.69 -1.81
CA LYS A 75 8.84 -18.85 -2.64
C LYS A 75 9.94 -17.86 -2.31
N GLU A 76 9.59 -16.60 -2.09
CA GLU A 76 10.58 -15.52 -1.88
C GLU A 76 10.95 -15.36 -0.40
N ALA A 77 9.95 -15.32 0.49
CA ALA A 77 10.15 -15.11 1.93
C ALA A 77 10.22 -16.41 2.73
N HIS A 78 10.15 -17.58 2.08
CA HIS A 78 10.19 -18.91 2.71
C HIS A 78 9.14 -19.10 3.82
N LYS A 79 7.98 -18.46 3.70
CA LYS A 79 6.90 -18.58 4.69
C LYS A 79 6.14 -19.90 4.58
N GLY A 80 5.63 -20.36 5.72
CA GLY A 80 4.61 -21.41 5.73
C GLY A 80 3.31 -20.93 5.07
N TRP A 81 2.51 -21.85 4.54
CA TRP A 81 1.24 -21.49 3.89
C TRP A 81 0.25 -20.76 4.80
N SER A 82 0.18 -21.16 6.08
CA SER A 82 -0.67 -20.50 7.07
C SER A 82 -0.26 -19.04 7.27
N ASP A 83 1.05 -18.80 7.41
CA ASP A 83 1.61 -17.46 7.64
C ASP A 83 1.46 -16.59 6.40
N ALA A 84 1.66 -17.17 5.21
CA ALA A 84 1.45 -16.45 3.94
C ALA A 84 -0.01 -16.00 3.77
N VAL A 85 -0.99 -16.87 4.07
CA VAL A 85 -2.41 -16.50 4.01
C VAL A 85 -2.75 -15.43 5.05
N SER A 86 -2.23 -15.56 6.27
CA SER A 86 -2.45 -14.56 7.33
C SER A 86 -1.87 -13.21 6.95
N GLU A 87 -0.67 -13.17 6.38
CA GLU A 87 -0.02 -11.95 5.96
C GLU A 87 -0.73 -11.24 4.80
N VAL A 88 -1.21 -11.98 3.80
CA VAL A 88 -2.01 -11.37 2.71
C VAL A 88 -3.30 -10.77 3.27
N ARG A 89 -3.96 -11.45 4.21
CA ARG A 89 -5.16 -10.91 4.88
C ARG A 89 -4.86 -9.65 5.67
N GLU A 90 -3.78 -9.63 6.43
CA GLU A 90 -3.33 -8.46 7.17
C GLU A 90 -3.06 -7.27 6.25
N ALA A 91 -2.41 -7.48 5.12
CA ALA A 91 -2.19 -6.43 4.12
C ALA A 91 -3.51 -5.86 3.57
N ILE A 92 -4.48 -6.72 3.27
CA ILE A 92 -5.83 -6.32 2.83
C ILE A 92 -6.54 -5.53 3.94
N ASP A 93 -6.43 -5.98 5.18
CA ASP A 93 -7.06 -5.33 6.34
C ASP A 93 -6.44 -3.95 6.60
N PHE A 94 -5.12 -3.77 6.45
CA PHE A 94 -4.49 -2.45 6.53
C PHE A 94 -5.04 -1.47 5.49
N LEU A 95 -5.19 -1.89 4.24
CA LEU A 95 -5.77 -1.04 3.19
C LEU A 95 -7.18 -0.58 3.55
N ARG A 96 -8.04 -1.48 4.03
CA ARG A 96 -9.41 -1.18 4.43
C ARG A 96 -9.48 -0.35 5.70
N TYR A 97 -8.65 -0.69 6.69
CA TYR A 97 -8.58 0.03 7.96
C TYR A 97 -8.20 1.48 7.75
N TYR A 98 -7.08 1.76 7.07
CA TYR A 98 -6.63 3.12 6.84
C TYR A 98 -7.55 3.90 5.92
N ALA A 99 -8.22 3.27 4.95
CA ALA A 99 -9.24 3.92 4.14
C ALA A 99 -10.40 4.44 4.99
N ASN A 100 -10.90 3.61 5.91
CA ASN A 100 -12.02 3.98 6.79
C ASN A 100 -11.61 5.02 7.83
N ASP A 101 -10.42 4.85 8.43
CA ASP A 101 -9.94 5.75 9.48
C ASP A 101 -9.59 7.14 8.93
N ALA A 102 -9.01 7.23 7.73
CA ALA A 102 -8.71 8.50 7.10
C ALA A 102 -9.95 9.33 6.79
N GLU A 103 -11.03 8.73 6.31
CA GLU A 103 -12.30 9.46 6.08
C GLU A 103 -12.84 10.06 7.38
N ARG A 104 -12.69 9.38 8.50
CA ARG A 104 -13.11 9.86 9.82
C ARG A 104 -12.17 10.95 10.37
N VAL A 105 -10.86 10.70 10.35
CA VAL A 105 -9.85 11.57 11.00
C VAL A 105 -9.61 12.84 10.21
N MET A 106 -9.61 12.77 8.87
CA MET A 106 -9.36 13.91 7.99
C MET A 106 -10.62 14.70 7.62
N ALA A 107 -11.78 14.35 8.17
CA ALA A 107 -12.99 15.15 7.99
C ALA A 107 -12.77 16.57 8.55
N PRO A 108 -13.10 17.62 7.79
CA PRO A 108 -13.01 18.99 8.29
C PRO A 108 -13.85 19.19 9.55
N GLN A 109 -13.30 19.85 10.57
CA GLN A 109 -13.98 20.13 11.83
C GLN A 109 -14.25 21.63 11.95
N THR A 110 -15.52 21.99 12.13
CA THR A 110 -15.88 23.37 12.46
C THR A 110 -15.51 23.65 13.91
N LEU A 111 -14.75 24.70 14.11
CA LEU A 111 -14.35 25.15 15.45
C LEU A 111 -15.17 26.35 15.88
N PRO A 112 -15.37 26.57 17.19
CA PRO A 112 -16.03 27.77 17.70
C PRO A 112 -15.23 29.02 17.35
N GLY A 113 -15.93 30.13 17.15
CA GLY A 113 -15.36 31.43 16.88
C GLY A 113 -16.32 32.56 17.23
N PRO A 114 -15.84 33.84 17.18
CA PRO A 114 -16.68 35.01 17.39
C PRO A 114 -17.77 35.12 16.32
N THR A 115 -18.83 35.88 16.61
CA THR A 115 -19.92 36.18 15.67
C THR A 115 -19.35 36.77 14.37
N GLY A 116 -19.70 36.19 13.24
CA GLY A 116 -19.27 36.62 11.89
C GLY A 116 -18.00 35.91 11.37
N GLU A 117 -17.39 35.03 12.15
CA GLU A 117 -16.26 34.19 11.70
C GLU A 117 -16.69 32.73 11.44
N SER A 118 -15.97 32.10 10.52
CA SER A 118 -16.07 30.65 10.26
C SER A 118 -14.69 30.03 10.39
N ASN A 119 -14.49 29.20 11.41
CA ASN A 119 -13.24 28.55 11.71
C ASN A 119 -13.31 27.04 11.38
N THR A 120 -12.34 26.55 10.63
CA THR A 120 -12.29 25.14 10.23
C THR A 120 -10.89 24.58 10.42
N LEU A 121 -10.79 23.45 11.14
CA LEU A 121 -9.58 22.63 11.20
C LEU A 121 -9.59 21.61 10.07
N ARG A 122 -8.50 21.55 9.32
CA ARG A 122 -8.27 20.54 8.27
C ARG A 122 -6.92 19.86 8.49
N LEU A 123 -6.88 18.57 8.23
CA LEU A 123 -5.64 17.80 8.16
C LEU A 123 -5.24 17.60 6.68
N GLU A 124 -3.96 17.76 6.41
CA GLU A 124 -3.41 17.65 5.05
C GLU A 124 -2.16 16.78 5.06
N GLY A 125 -1.77 16.26 3.88
CA GLY A 125 -0.52 15.55 3.70
C GLY A 125 0.69 16.41 4.04
N ARG A 126 1.78 15.77 4.49
CA ARG A 126 3.00 16.45 4.92
C ARG A 126 4.04 16.59 3.81
N GLY A 127 3.97 15.75 2.77
CA GLY A 127 4.96 15.69 1.69
C GLY A 127 5.30 14.28 1.26
N ALA A 128 6.55 14.08 0.82
CA ALA A 128 7.06 12.77 0.46
C ALA A 128 7.50 11.99 1.71
N TRP A 129 7.09 10.75 1.80
CA TRP A 129 7.43 9.82 2.89
C TRP A 129 8.27 8.67 2.38
N VAL A 130 9.30 8.30 3.14
CA VAL A 130 10.08 7.09 2.90
C VAL A 130 9.53 5.98 3.79
N CYS A 131 9.01 4.92 3.17
CA CYS A 131 8.51 3.73 3.86
C CYS A 131 9.54 2.59 3.70
N ILE A 132 10.17 2.20 4.81
CA ILE A 132 11.19 1.15 4.85
C ILE A 132 10.58 -0.06 5.54
N SER A 133 10.49 -1.19 4.84
CA SER A 133 9.85 -2.41 5.35
C SER A 133 10.85 -3.55 5.56
N PRO A 134 10.56 -4.46 6.52
CA PRO A 134 11.40 -5.60 6.82
C PRO A 134 11.14 -6.78 5.87
N TRP A 135 12.06 -7.75 5.88
CA TRP A 135 11.95 -8.98 5.08
C TRP A 135 10.98 -10.02 5.65
N ASN A 136 10.72 -10.02 6.95
CA ASN A 136 9.94 -11.05 7.63
C ASN A 136 8.41 -10.84 7.56
N PHE A 137 7.96 -9.63 7.27
CA PHE A 137 6.57 -9.27 6.90
C PHE A 137 6.58 -8.36 5.67
N PRO A 138 7.07 -8.89 4.53
CA PRO A 138 7.41 -8.07 3.37
C PRO A 138 6.21 -7.53 2.62
N LEU A 139 5.02 -8.09 2.82
CA LEU A 139 3.77 -7.61 2.24
C LEU A 139 2.97 -6.78 3.24
N ALA A 140 2.71 -7.30 4.45
CA ALA A 140 1.80 -6.64 5.39
C ALA A 140 2.38 -5.33 5.94
N ILE A 141 3.59 -5.33 6.48
CA ILE A 141 4.22 -4.11 7.01
C ILE A 141 4.49 -3.11 5.89
N PHE A 142 4.94 -3.58 4.71
CA PHE A 142 5.08 -2.74 3.52
C PHE A 142 3.77 -2.03 3.17
N THR A 143 2.70 -2.80 3.00
CA THR A 143 1.38 -2.27 2.63
C THR A 143 0.83 -1.33 3.69
N GLY A 144 0.97 -1.66 4.98
CA GLY A 144 0.50 -0.84 6.08
C GLY A 144 1.12 0.56 6.10
N GLN A 145 2.46 0.66 5.99
CA GLN A 145 3.16 1.94 5.93
C GLN A 145 2.75 2.76 4.70
N VAL A 146 2.75 2.13 3.53
CA VAL A 146 2.40 2.78 2.25
C VAL A 146 0.96 3.26 2.25
N ALA A 147 0.01 2.42 2.68
CA ALA A 147 -1.41 2.77 2.73
C ALA A 147 -1.70 3.95 3.65
N ALA A 148 -1.13 3.96 4.87
CA ALA A 148 -1.30 5.03 5.83
C ALA A 148 -0.79 6.37 5.28
N ALA A 149 0.40 6.36 4.65
CA ALA A 149 0.96 7.57 4.06
C ALA A 149 0.16 8.07 2.85
N LEU A 150 -0.21 7.17 1.93
CA LEU A 150 -0.97 7.55 0.72
C LEU A 150 -2.35 8.12 1.04
N VAL A 151 -3.13 7.45 1.91
CA VAL A 151 -4.51 7.88 2.17
C VAL A 151 -4.58 9.24 2.87
N THR A 152 -3.56 9.59 3.65
CA THR A 152 -3.45 10.91 4.28
C THR A 152 -2.92 12.01 3.36
N GLY A 153 -2.75 11.71 2.05
CA GLY A 153 -2.40 12.70 1.02
C GLY A 153 -0.91 12.88 0.80
N ASN A 154 -0.08 12.00 1.37
CA ASN A 154 1.36 12.03 1.11
C ASN A 154 1.73 11.22 -0.14
N THR A 155 2.85 11.55 -0.77
CA THR A 155 3.52 10.69 -1.73
C THR A 155 4.50 9.77 -1.02
N VAL A 156 4.86 8.64 -1.64
CA VAL A 156 5.61 7.56 -0.97
C VAL A 156 6.78 7.09 -1.83
N LEU A 157 7.94 7.03 -1.20
CA LEU A 157 9.08 6.26 -1.67
C LEU A 157 9.09 4.94 -0.89
N ALA A 158 8.69 3.86 -1.53
CA ALA A 158 8.57 2.56 -0.89
C ALA A 158 9.86 1.75 -1.08
N LYS A 159 10.62 1.55 0.01
CA LYS A 159 11.85 0.74 0.01
C LYS A 159 11.57 -0.62 0.65
N PRO A 160 11.41 -1.70 -0.14
CA PRO A 160 11.31 -3.05 0.40
C PRO A 160 12.65 -3.53 0.98
N ALA A 161 12.62 -4.63 1.72
CA ALA A 161 13.84 -5.34 2.07
C ALA A 161 14.45 -5.99 0.82
N GLU A 162 15.77 -5.97 0.73
CA GLU A 162 16.53 -6.51 -0.41
C GLU A 162 16.34 -8.03 -0.59
N GLN A 163 15.97 -8.74 0.46
CA GLN A 163 15.71 -10.18 0.42
C GLN A 163 14.34 -10.54 -0.19
N THR A 164 13.38 -9.59 -0.19
CA THR A 164 11.99 -9.85 -0.56
C THR A 164 11.38 -8.71 -1.38
N PRO A 165 12.03 -8.29 -2.48
CA PRO A 165 11.55 -7.15 -3.26
C PRO A 165 10.38 -7.48 -4.20
N ALA A 166 10.24 -8.74 -4.64
CA ALA A 166 9.25 -9.10 -5.65
C ALA A 166 7.82 -9.03 -5.12
N ILE A 167 7.57 -9.42 -3.88
CA ILE A 167 6.23 -9.31 -3.26
C ILE A 167 5.82 -7.84 -3.09
N ALA A 168 6.75 -6.97 -2.73
CA ALA A 168 6.51 -5.54 -2.63
C ALA A 168 6.21 -4.91 -4.00
N LEU A 169 6.96 -5.31 -5.05
CA LEU A 169 6.71 -4.87 -6.42
C LEU A 169 5.30 -5.27 -6.92
N GLU A 170 4.84 -6.49 -6.59
CA GLU A 170 3.47 -6.91 -6.93
C GLU A 170 2.44 -6.06 -6.17
N ALA A 171 2.67 -5.72 -4.90
CA ALA A 171 1.80 -4.81 -4.15
C ALA A 171 1.72 -3.42 -4.81
N VAL A 172 2.86 -2.86 -5.24
CA VAL A 172 2.91 -1.56 -5.94
C VAL A 172 2.13 -1.62 -7.25
N LYS A 173 2.28 -2.69 -8.05
CA LYS A 173 1.50 -2.86 -9.29
C LYS A 173 0.00 -2.86 -9.03
N LEU A 174 -0.46 -3.51 -7.96
CA LEU A 174 -1.87 -3.53 -7.59
C LEU A 174 -2.36 -2.16 -7.12
N LEU A 175 -1.54 -1.41 -6.40
CA LEU A 175 -1.84 -0.02 -6.00
C LEU A 175 -1.99 0.89 -7.23
N HIS A 176 -1.06 0.83 -8.20
CA HIS A 176 -1.17 1.61 -9.44
C HIS A 176 -2.39 1.20 -10.27
N ALA A 177 -2.66 -0.10 -10.41
CA ALA A 177 -3.85 -0.58 -11.10
C ALA A 177 -5.16 -0.13 -10.44
N ALA A 178 -5.15 0.08 -9.12
CA ALA A 178 -6.27 0.62 -8.36
C ALA A 178 -6.44 2.15 -8.49
N GLY A 179 -5.46 2.86 -9.03
CA GLY A 179 -5.53 4.30 -9.29
C GLY A 179 -4.57 5.17 -8.46
N VAL A 180 -3.61 4.58 -7.75
CA VAL A 180 -2.49 5.37 -7.20
C VAL A 180 -1.63 5.86 -8.36
N PRO A 181 -1.35 7.17 -8.49
CA PRO A 181 -0.48 7.69 -9.54
C PRO A 181 0.91 7.03 -9.54
N ALA A 182 1.50 6.89 -10.73
CA ALA A 182 2.83 6.28 -10.89
C ALA A 182 3.98 7.29 -10.83
N ASP A 183 3.65 8.57 -10.66
CA ASP A 183 4.60 9.69 -10.64
C ASP A 183 5.08 9.99 -9.23
#